data_6e54716b6f94f6e0cd2aeeab74d6b34a
#
_entry.id   6e54716b6f94f6e0cd2aeeab74d6b34a
#
_cell.length_a   1.000
_cell.length_b   1.000
_cell.length_c   1.000
_cell.angle_alpha   90.00
_cell.angle_beta   90.00
_cell.angle_gamma   90.00
#
_symmetry.space_group_name_H-M   'P 1'
#
loop_
_entity.id
_entity.type
_entity.pdbx_description
1 polymer ?
#
loop_
_entity_poly.entity_id
_entity_poly.type
_entity_poly.pdbx_seq_one_letter_code
_entity_poly.pdbx_strand_id
1 'polypeptide(L)'
;MDCVSSINQSAICRQDNNNSEVTENYRLVSDILNKYNISVNNEDYRQFSPDMVIDTFCRKNNIIIDRQKLDDNISHIRGITGDTISLKSLLMIVGASNQYNDMVSEILSGMNNSVESTREARDNIKEELHELAIELKIFSIIQSQLNKTLSSANQEINIDNNGQNLLDPALYGMTAAEFNGLPPSKEKAFLDKIAGKETGPGDILSIKDFLQSDKKSSPAMSGLENKYAYDKNNNKLGHFAGMVGDVSRPLNDTVNEKSTQLNEISNIYNSSIEALTRFIQKLDTLLQDLSGSI
;
A
#
# COMPACT_ATOMS: atom_id res chain seq x y z
N MET A 1 -18.18 -31.68 65.00
CA MET A 1 -16.95 -30.95 64.58
C MET A 1 -16.66 -31.18 63.10
N ASP A 2 -17.60 -30.91 62.19
CA ASP A 2 -17.42 -31.26 60.78
C ASP A 2 -18.05 -30.24 59.81
N CYS A 3 -17.94 -28.96 60.17
CA CYS A 3 -18.42 -27.89 59.26
C CYS A 3 -17.35 -26.88 58.80
N VAL A 4 -16.07 -27.10 59.15
CA VAL A 4 -15.00 -26.13 58.79
C VAL A 4 -14.15 -26.57 57.60
N SER A 5 -14.22 -27.87 57.22
CA SER A 5 -13.41 -28.37 56.07
C SER A 5 -14.02 -28.16 54.69
N SER A 6 -15.35 -27.93 54.58
CA SER A 6 -16.01 -27.80 53.28
C SER A 6 -15.94 -26.39 52.66
N ILE A 7 -15.67 -25.35 53.47
CA ILE A 7 -15.59 -23.96 52.97
C ILE A 7 -14.21 -23.67 52.34
N ASN A 8 -13.15 -24.29 52.85
CA ASN A 8 -11.81 -24.06 52.30
C ASN A 8 -11.54 -24.78 50.97
N GLN A 9 -12.17 -25.95 50.74
CA GLN A 9 -11.97 -26.67 49.48
C GLN A 9 -12.67 -25.99 48.29
N SER A 10 -13.84 -25.35 48.50
CA SER A 10 -14.53 -24.63 47.41
C SER A 10 -13.85 -23.31 47.08
N ALA A 11 -13.16 -22.65 48.02
CA ALA A 11 -12.40 -21.45 47.78
C ALA A 11 -11.07 -21.74 47.04
N ILE A 12 -10.42 -22.88 47.35
CA ILE A 12 -9.19 -23.30 46.66
C ILE A 12 -9.48 -23.73 45.22
N CYS A 13 -10.58 -24.47 44.98
CA CYS A 13 -10.99 -24.86 43.63
C CYS A 13 -11.40 -23.66 42.74
N ARG A 14 -11.94 -22.56 43.30
CA ARG A 14 -12.24 -21.34 42.53
C ARG A 14 -10.99 -20.52 42.19
N GLN A 15 -9.97 -20.54 43.05
CA GLN A 15 -8.70 -19.88 42.78
C GLN A 15 -7.89 -20.58 41.66
N ASP A 16 -7.88 -21.90 41.65
CA ASP A 16 -7.15 -22.68 40.65
C ASP A 16 -7.79 -22.56 39.23
N ASN A 17 -9.12 -22.53 39.15
CA ASN A 17 -9.81 -22.31 37.86
C ASN A 17 -9.59 -20.91 37.32
N ASN A 18 -9.58 -19.86 38.15
CA ASN A 18 -9.31 -18.49 37.69
C ASN A 18 -7.85 -18.32 37.26
N ASN A 19 -6.89 -18.97 37.84
CA ASN A 19 -5.49 -18.89 37.42
C ASN A 19 -5.24 -19.63 36.10
N SER A 20 -5.95 -20.70 35.79
CA SER A 20 -5.80 -21.42 34.52
C SER A 20 -6.39 -20.65 33.36
N GLU A 21 -7.55 -20.00 33.53
CA GLU A 21 -8.17 -19.13 32.48
C GLU A 21 -7.35 -17.88 32.20
N VAL A 22 -6.78 -17.27 33.23
CA VAL A 22 -5.92 -16.08 33.13
C VAL A 22 -4.66 -16.39 32.33
N THR A 23 -4.02 -17.54 32.56
CA THR A 23 -2.84 -17.98 31.82
C THR A 23 -3.17 -18.28 30.33
N GLU A 24 -4.40 -18.71 30.06
CA GLU A 24 -4.88 -19.04 28.73
C GLU A 24 -5.11 -17.76 27.89
N ASN A 25 -5.68 -16.71 28.45
CA ASN A 25 -5.89 -15.43 27.76
C ASN A 25 -4.58 -14.76 27.34
N TYR A 26 -3.61 -14.68 28.25
CA TYR A 26 -2.29 -14.15 27.90
C TYR A 26 -1.59 -14.97 26.82
N ARG A 27 -1.62 -16.28 26.92
CA ARG A 27 -1.04 -17.19 25.94
C ARG A 27 -1.65 -16.98 24.57
N LEU A 28 -2.96 -16.81 24.50
CA LEU A 28 -3.71 -16.53 23.27
C LEU A 28 -3.29 -15.19 22.63
N VAL A 29 -3.16 -14.14 23.44
CA VAL A 29 -2.68 -12.82 22.96
C VAL A 29 -1.24 -12.93 22.44
N SER A 30 -0.37 -13.58 23.19
CA SER A 30 1.04 -13.78 22.80
C SER A 30 1.19 -14.58 21.52
N ASP A 31 0.41 -15.64 21.34
CA ASP A 31 0.42 -16.47 20.13
C ASP A 31 0.04 -15.66 18.88
N ILE A 32 -0.96 -14.78 19.01
CA ILE A 32 -1.40 -13.93 17.89
C ILE A 32 -0.37 -12.83 17.61
N LEU A 33 0.19 -12.19 18.63
CA LEU A 33 1.26 -11.20 18.43
C LEU A 33 2.47 -11.80 17.72
N ASN A 34 2.87 -13.02 18.13
CA ASN A 34 3.97 -13.75 17.49
C ASN A 34 3.66 -14.13 16.04
N LYS A 35 2.42 -14.54 15.75
CA LYS A 35 1.96 -14.84 14.37
C LYS A 35 2.20 -13.66 13.44
N TYR A 36 2.01 -12.43 13.92
CA TYR A 36 2.16 -11.21 13.13
C TYR A 36 3.51 -10.51 13.33
N ASN A 37 4.45 -11.08 14.12
CA ASN A 37 5.74 -10.47 14.48
C ASN A 37 5.60 -9.06 15.07
N ILE A 38 4.61 -8.88 15.95
CA ILE A 38 4.35 -7.59 16.61
C ILE A 38 5.04 -7.57 17.96
N SER A 39 5.86 -6.55 18.20
CA SER A 39 6.47 -6.26 19.49
C SER A 39 5.61 -5.30 20.31
N VAL A 40 5.56 -5.52 21.63
CA VAL A 40 4.79 -4.68 22.56
C VAL A 40 5.72 -3.68 23.22
N ASN A 41 5.46 -2.38 23.02
CA ASN A 41 6.12 -1.32 23.78
C ASN A 41 5.40 -1.12 25.13
N ASN A 42 6.15 -1.32 26.22
CA ASN A 42 5.65 -1.28 27.61
C ASN A 42 6.13 -0.02 28.36
N GLU A 43 6.25 1.14 27.68
CA GLU A 43 6.76 2.35 28.33
C GLU A 43 5.85 2.87 29.44
N ASP A 44 4.54 2.71 29.29
CA ASP A 44 3.55 3.21 30.26
C ASP A 44 3.46 2.37 31.54
N TYR A 45 3.88 1.10 31.49
CA TYR A 45 3.76 0.12 32.57
C TYR A 45 5.09 -0.55 32.91
N ARG A 46 6.20 0.19 32.86
CA ARG A 46 7.59 -0.35 33.00
C ARG A 46 7.84 -1.20 34.27
N GLN A 47 7.02 -1.02 35.31
CA GLN A 47 7.16 -1.75 36.57
C GLN A 47 6.49 -3.15 36.54
N PHE A 48 5.70 -3.44 35.53
CA PHE A 48 4.94 -4.68 35.40
C PHE A 48 5.27 -5.37 34.09
N SER A 49 5.28 -6.70 34.09
CA SER A 49 5.40 -7.45 32.84
C SER A 49 4.09 -7.38 32.05
N PRO A 50 4.14 -7.38 30.70
CA PRO A 50 2.94 -7.28 29.85
C PRO A 50 1.89 -8.35 30.15
N ASP A 51 2.33 -9.58 30.50
CA ASP A 51 1.48 -10.68 30.92
C ASP A 51 0.66 -10.35 32.16
N MET A 52 1.31 -9.84 33.23
CA MET A 52 0.60 -9.43 34.45
C MET A 52 -0.44 -8.33 34.18
N VAL A 53 -0.12 -7.38 33.30
CA VAL A 53 -1.03 -6.27 32.98
C VAL A 53 -2.23 -6.79 32.21
N ILE A 54 -2.02 -7.62 31.18
CA ILE A 54 -3.09 -8.21 30.35
C ILE A 54 -3.99 -9.08 31.20
N ASP A 55 -3.41 -9.97 32.04
CA ASP A 55 -4.16 -10.84 32.90
C ASP A 55 -4.99 -10.11 33.95
N THR A 56 -4.39 -9.07 34.55
CA THR A 56 -5.11 -8.21 35.51
C THR A 56 -6.25 -7.46 34.85
N PHE A 57 -6.02 -6.95 33.64
CA PHE A 57 -7.03 -6.25 32.86
C PHE A 57 -8.21 -7.17 32.49
N CYS A 58 -7.94 -8.35 31.97
CA CYS A 58 -8.98 -9.33 31.63
C CYS A 58 -9.80 -9.74 32.87
N ARG A 59 -9.13 -10.00 34.02
CA ARG A 59 -9.79 -10.40 35.24
C ARG A 59 -10.66 -9.30 35.83
N LYS A 60 -10.13 -8.05 35.92
CA LYS A 60 -10.88 -6.93 36.49
C LYS A 60 -12.14 -6.57 35.67
N ASN A 61 -12.08 -6.76 34.38
CA ASN A 61 -13.15 -6.35 33.46
C ASN A 61 -14.00 -7.53 32.98
N ASN A 62 -13.81 -8.74 33.54
CA ASN A 62 -14.49 -9.97 33.13
C ASN A 62 -14.44 -10.20 31.59
N ILE A 63 -13.27 -9.98 31.01
CA ILE A 63 -13.06 -10.13 29.56
C ILE A 63 -12.82 -11.60 29.26
N ILE A 64 -13.63 -12.18 28.40
CA ILE A 64 -13.43 -13.47 27.75
C ILE A 64 -13.06 -13.17 26.32
N ILE A 65 -11.80 -13.46 25.95
CA ILE A 65 -11.27 -13.10 24.63
C ILE A 65 -11.85 -14.05 23.57
N ASP A 66 -12.49 -13.48 22.55
CA ASP A 66 -12.79 -14.18 21.31
C ASP A 66 -11.53 -14.21 20.43
N ARG A 67 -11.03 -15.41 20.16
CA ARG A 67 -9.79 -15.60 19.40
C ARG A 67 -9.87 -15.03 17.99
N GLN A 68 -11.00 -15.21 17.30
CA GLN A 68 -11.17 -14.72 15.93
C GLN A 68 -11.21 -13.19 15.90
N LYS A 69 -12.00 -12.58 16.81
CA LYS A 69 -12.06 -11.11 16.92
C LYS A 69 -10.69 -10.51 17.24
N LEU A 70 -9.92 -11.15 18.12
CA LEU A 70 -8.58 -10.71 18.48
C LEU A 70 -7.60 -10.81 17.29
N ASP A 71 -7.64 -11.93 16.57
CA ASP A 71 -6.81 -12.15 15.37
C ASP A 71 -7.12 -11.11 14.29
N ASP A 72 -8.40 -10.88 14.00
CA ASP A 72 -8.87 -9.89 13.04
C ASP A 72 -8.45 -8.47 13.44
N ASN A 73 -8.67 -8.06 14.67
CA ASN A 73 -8.31 -6.74 15.18
C ASN A 73 -6.80 -6.49 15.14
N ILE A 74 -5.98 -7.45 15.54
CA ILE A 74 -4.50 -7.36 15.51
C ILE A 74 -4.01 -7.31 14.05
N SER A 75 -4.55 -8.14 13.17
CA SER A 75 -4.22 -8.15 11.76
C SER A 75 -4.43 -6.77 11.12
N HIS A 76 -5.58 -6.16 11.37
CA HIS A 76 -5.93 -4.84 10.85
C HIS A 76 -5.02 -3.73 11.40
N ILE A 77 -4.77 -3.73 12.73
CA ILE A 77 -3.96 -2.69 13.37
C ILE A 77 -2.50 -2.76 12.94
N ARG A 78 -1.96 -3.94 12.67
CA ARG A 78 -0.62 -4.09 12.10
C ARG A 78 -0.44 -3.26 10.82
N GLY A 79 -1.45 -3.21 9.96
CA GLY A 79 -1.44 -2.38 8.74
C GLY A 79 -1.27 -0.88 9.03
N ILE A 80 -1.60 -0.42 10.24
CA ILE A 80 -1.61 0.99 10.64
C ILE A 80 -0.37 1.33 11.49
N THR A 81 -0.04 0.50 12.48
CA THR A 81 1.03 0.78 13.47
C THR A 81 2.37 0.15 13.11
N GLY A 82 2.43 -0.71 12.09
CA GLY A 82 3.62 -1.49 11.75
C GLY A 82 3.86 -2.63 12.75
N ASP A 83 5.13 -2.94 13.01
CA ASP A 83 5.54 -4.10 13.82
C ASP A 83 5.65 -3.81 15.33
N THR A 84 5.16 -2.64 15.79
CA THR A 84 5.22 -2.25 17.21
C THR A 84 3.89 -1.67 17.68
N ILE A 85 3.37 -2.18 18.82
CA ILE A 85 2.15 -1.69 19.44
C ILE A 85 2.43 -1.30 20.90
N SER A 86 1.79 -0.22 21.39
CA SER A 86 1.86 0.09 22.83
C SER A 86 1.04 -0.93 23.63
N LEU A 87 1.47 -1.25 24.85
CA LEU A 87 0.71 -2.13 25.73
C LEU A 87 -0.70 -1.58 25.98
N LYS A 88 -0.84 -0.27 26.07
CA LYS A 88 -2.12 0.41 26.22
C LYS A 88 -3.05 0.15 25.04
N SER A 89 -2.57 0.30 23.80
CA SER A 89 -3.33 -0.03 22.60
C SER A 89 -3.68 -1.52 22.53
N LEU A 90 -2.78 -2.39 22.96
CA LEU A 90 -3.03 -3.83 23.04
C LEU A 90 -4.17 -4.16 24.01
N LEU A 91 -4.19 -3.54 25.21
CA LEU A 91 -5.28 -3.73 26.17
C LEU A 91 -6.65 -3.32 25.60
N MET A 92 -6.68 -2.25 24.81
CA MET A 92 -7.92 -1.85 24.14
C MET A 92 -8.39 -2.87 23.10
N ILE A 93 -7.45 -3.42 22.32
CA ILE A 93 -7.75 -4.47 21.36
C ILE A 93 -8.28 -5.71 22.07
N VAL A 94 -7.65 -6.10 23.17
CA VAL A 94 -8.09 -7.21 24.03
C VAL A 94 -9.51 -6.93 24.56
N GLY A 95 -9.77 -5.71 25.04
CA GLY A 95 -11.10 -5.29 25.49
C GLY A 95 -12.16 -5.31 24.39
N ALA A 96 -11.82 -4.84 23.19
CA ALA A 96 -12.68 -4.88 22.02
C ALA A 96 -12.94 -6.31 21.52
N SER A 97 -12.01 -7.23 21.78
CA SER A 97 -12.12 -8.64 21.40
C SER A 97 -12.87 -9.49 22.46
N ASN A 98 -13.55 -8.84 23.41
CA ASN A 98 -14.40 -9.54 24.39
C ASN A 98 -15.58 -10.22 23.67
N GLN A 99 -15.85 -11.46 24.03
CA GLN A 99 -16.94 -12.26 23.49
C GLN A 99 -18.31 -11.58 23.62
N TYR A 100 -18.50 -10.76 24.65
CA TYR A 100 -19.74 -10.05 24.94
C TYR A 100 -19.79 -8.60 24.46
N ASN A 101 -18.76 -8.11 23.76
CA ASN A 101 -18.68 -6.71 23.34
C ASN A 101 -18.75 -6.57 21.80
N ASP A 102 -19.93 -6.89 21.25
CA ASP A 102 -20.12 -6.87 19.78
C ASP A 102 -20.07 -5.46 19.20
N MET A 103 -20.64 -4.46 19.89
CA MET A 103 -20.75 -3.10 19.36
C MET A 103 -19.40 -2.41 19.12
N VAL A 104 -18.47 -2.51 20.07
CA VAL A 104 -17.12 -1.92 19.93
C VAL A 104 -16.32 -2.64 18.85
N SER A 105 -16.44 -3.97 18.79
CA SER A 105 -15.81 -4.79 17.75
C SER A 105 -16.34 -4.44 16.34
N GLU A 106 -17.64 -4.25 16.18
CA GLU A 106 -18.26 -3.84 14.91
C GLU A 106 -17.81 -2.45 14.46
N ILE A 107 -17.73 -1.48 15.38
CA ILE A 107 -17.23 -0.14 15.07
C ILE A 107 -15.77 -0.17 14.64
N LEU A 108 -14.91 -0.87 15.40
CA LEU A 108 -13.49 -1.03 15.04
C LEU A 108 -13.30 -1.72 13.70
N SER A 109 -14.05 -2.80 13.46
CA SER A 109 -14.03 -3.51 12.19
C SER A 109 -14.47 -2.61 11.02
N GLY A 110 -15.57 -1.87 11.20
CA GLY A 110 -16.05 -0.92 10.19
C GLY A 110 -15.04 0.18 9.86
N MET A 111 -14.41 0.77 10.88
CA MET A 111 -13.39 1.79 10.69
C MET A 111 -12.12 1.23 10.03
N ASN A 112 -11.68 0.04 10.43
CA ASN A 112 -10.54 -0.64 9.82
C ASN A 112 -10.80 -0.98 8.35
N ASN A 113 -11.97 -1.51 8.02
CA ASN A 113 -12.36 -1.80 6.64
C ASN A 113 -12.35 -0.52 5.78
N SER A 114 -12.80 0.60 6.33
CA SER A 114 -12.73 1.90 5.64
C SER A 114 -11.29 2.35 5.39
N VAL A 115 -10.40 2.21 6.36
CA VAL A 115 -8.96 2.53 6.22
C VAL A 115 -8.31 1.65 5.16
N GLU A 116 -8.55 0.34 5.19
CA GLU A 116 -7.94 -0.60 4.24
C GLU A 116 -8.46 -0.38 2.81
N SER A 117 -9.77 -0.20 2.63
CA SER A 117 -10.35 0.12 1.32
C SER A 117 -9.78 1.43 0.74
N THR A 118 -9.58 2.45 1.58
CA THR A 118 -9.00 3.72 1.16
C THR A 118 -7.51 3.57 0.83
N ARG A 119 -6.79 2.73 1.56
CA ARG A 119 -5.39 2.40 1.29
C ARG A 119 -5.24 1.69 -0.05
N GLU A 120 -6.05 0.65 -0.29
CA GLU A 120 -6.03 -0.08 -1.57
C GLU A 120 -6.35 0.85 -2.74
N ALA A 121 -7.36 1.71 -2.61
CA ALA A 121 -7.71 2.68 -3.64
C ALA A 121 -6.55 3.66 -3.92
N ARG A 122 -5.87 4.14 -2.86
CA ARG A 122 -4.70 5.01 -2.99
C ARG A 122 -3.54 4.30 -3.70
N ASP A 123 -3.25 3.07 -3.33
CA ASP A 123 -2.13 2.31 -3.88
C ASP A 123 -2.39 1.95 -5.35
N ASN A 124 -3.64 1.66 -5.73
CA ASN A 124 -4.06 1.46 -7.12
C ASN A 124 -3.87 2.72 -7.96
N ILE A 125 -4.35 3.88 -7.50
CA ILE A 125 -4.17 5.16 -8.21
C ILE A 125 -2.68 5.49 -8.34
N LYS A 126 -1.88 5.23 -7.32
CA LYS A 126 -0.43 5.44 -7.35
C LYS A 126 0.26 4.58 -8.41
N GLU A 127 -0.15 3.32 -8.58
CA GLU A 127 0.41 2.44 -9.61
C GLU A 127 -0.03 2.89 -11.02
N GLU A 128 -1.31 3.21 -11.22
CA GLU A 128 -1.80 3.78 -12.48
C GLU A 128 -1.06 5.07 -12.86
N LEU A 129 -0.92 6.00 -11.89
CA LEU A 129 -0.19 7.24 -12.10
C LEU A 129 1.26 7.00 -12.49
N HIS A 130 1.87 5.97 -11.91
CA HIS A 130 3.25 5.61 -12.22
C HIS A 130 3.39 5.09 -13.65
N GLU A 131 2.51 4.20 -14.12
CA GLU A 131 2.50 3.73 -15.51
C GLU A 131 2.29 4.91 -16.49
N LEU A 132 1.33 5.79 -16.22
CA LEU A 132 1.08 6.98 -17.03
C LEU A 132 2.29 7.92 -17.09
N ALA A 133 2.98 8.13 -15.97
CA ALA A 133 4.17 8.95 -15.90
C ALA A 133 5.34 8.37 -16.73
N ILE A 134 5.51 7.06 -16.73
CA ILE A 134 6.50 6.37 -17.56
C ILE A 134 6.14 6.54 -19.04
N GLU A 135 4.88 6.31 -19.40
CA GLU A 135 4.40 6.48 -20.76
C GLU A 135 4.66 7.91 -21.25
N LEU A 136 4.34 8.93 -20.44
CA LEU A 136 4.58 10.33 -20.74
C LEU A 136 6.08 10.64 -20.89
N LYS A 137 6.93 10.03 -20.08
CA LYS A 137 8.39 10.12 -20.18
C LYS A 137 8.89 9.60 -21.53
N ILE A 138 8.34 8.47 -22.00
CA ILE A 138 8.68 7.92 -23.32
C ILE A 138 8.22 8.87 -24.44
N PHE A 139 7.00 9.41 -24.36
CA PHE A 139 6.56 10.44 -25.31
C PHE A 139 7.48 11.66 -25.32
N SER A 140 7.96 12.11 -24.16
CA SER A 140 8.95 13.21 -24.08
C SER A 140 10.27 12.87 -24.76
N ILE A 141 10.75 11.64 -24.64
CA ILE A 141 11.95 11.16 -25.35
C ILE A 141 11.71 11.22 -26.85
N ILE A 142 10.59 10.70 -27.33
CA ILE A 142 10.22 10.72 -28.75
C ILE A 142 10.12 12.17 -29.28
N GLN A 143 9.42 13.04 -28.56
CA GLN A 143 9.30 14.45 -28.93
C GLN A 143 10.65 15.17 -28.96
N SER A 144 11.55 14.87 -28.02
CA SER A 144 12.90 15.42 -28.02
C SER A 144 13.67 15.02 -29.26
N GLN A 145 13.56 13.76 -29.69
CA GLN A 145 14.19 13.26 -30.93
C GLN A 145 13.58 13.96 -32.17
N LEU A 146 12.26 14.09 -32.22
CA LEU A 146 11.55 14.80 -33.31
C LEU A 146 11.97 16.26 -33.40
N ASN A 147 12.00 16.96 -32.28
CA ASN A 147 12.41 18.38 -32.24
C ASN A 147 13.88 18.56 -32.66
N LYS A 148 14.76 17.64 -32.24
CA LYS A 148 16.17 17.64 -32.68
C LYS A 148 16.27 17.49 -34.22
N THR A 149 15.49 16.57 -34.79
CA THR A 149 15.45 16.35 -36.24
C THR A 149 14.84 17.54 -37.01
N LEU A 150 13.75 18.13 -36.48
CA LEU A 150 13.11 19.31 -37.05
C LEU A 150 14.02 20.55 -37.06
N SER A 151 14.87 20.69 -36.03
CA SER A 151 15.80 21.84 -35.96
C SER A 151 17.05 21.68 -36.84
N SER A 152 17.27 20.51 -37.43
CA SER A 152 18.43 20.18 -38.23
C SER A 152 18.03 20.01 -39.70
N ALA A 153 18.40 20.94 -40.55
CA ALA A 153 18.11 20.86 -41.99
C ALA A 153 18.68 19.55 -42.59
N ASN A 154 17.88 18.87 -43.42
CA ASN A 154 18.23 17.65 -44.15
C ASN A 154 18.44 16.38 -43.26
N GLN A 155 17.90 16.35 -42.07
CA GLN A 155 17.90 15.14 -41.27
C GLN A 155 16.60 14.33 -41.39
N GLU A 156 16.71 13.03 -41.19
CA GLU A 156 15.57 12.10 -41.11
C GLU A 156 15.58 11.41 -39.78
N ILE A 157 14.43 10.98 -39.29
CA ILE A 157 14.27 10.11 -38.12
C ILE A 157 13.77 8.75 -38.60
N ASN A 158 14.45 7.70 -38.21
CA ASN A 158 13.97 6.33 -38.33
C ASN A 158 13.21 6.00 -37.06
N ILE A 159 11.99 5.54 -37.20
CA ILE A 159 11.15 5.14 -36.06
C ILE A 159 10.97 3.63 -35.96
N ASP A 160 11.49 2.87 -36.94
CA ASP A 160 11.56 1.41 -36.97
C ASP A 160 12.79 0.88 -36.20
N ASN A 161 13.10 -0.39 -36.33
CA ASN A 161 14.22 -1.07 -35.66
C ASN A 161 15.61 -0.50 -36.04
N ASN A 162 15.72 0.37 -37.03
CA ASN A 162 16.95 1.05 -37.41
C ASN A 162 17.11 2.41 -36.71
N GLY A 163 16.12 2.82 -35.93
CA GLY A 163 16.10 4.08 -35.19
C GLY A 163 16.53 3.92 -33.72
N GLN A 164 16.00 4.81 -32.90
CA GLN A 164 16.25 4.81 -31.46
C GLN A 164 15.63 3.57 -30.81
N ASN A 165 16.45 2.81 -30.08
CA ASN A 165 15.97 1.73 -29.24
C ASN A 165 15.45 2.29 -27.90
N LEU A 166 14.17 2.10 -27.61
CA LEU A 166 13.57 2.55 -26.35
C LEU A 166 14.00 1.70 -25.14
N LEU A 167 14.67 0.57 -25.36
CA LEU A 167 15.28 -0.23 -24.29
C LEU A 167 16.66 0.26 -23.84
N ASP A 168 17.16 1.36 -24.39
CA ASP A 168 18.44 1.97 -23.99
C ASP A 168 18.29 2.63 -22.61
N PRO A 169 18.95 2.13 -21.56
CA PRO A 169 18.89 2.69 -20.20
C PRO A 169 19.30 4.16 -20.13
N ALA A 170 20.19 4.60 -21.00
CA ALA A 170 20.70 5.97 -21.04
C ALA A 170 19.56 7.00 -21.32
N LEU A 171 18.52 6.61 -22.02
CA LEU A 171 17.33 7.46 -22.27
C LEU A 171 16.60 7.82 -20.98
N TYR A 172 16.72 6.99 -19.97
CA TYR A 172 16.04 7.13 -18.67
C TYR A 172 16.97 7.69 -17.60
N GLY A 173 18.24 7.94 -17.94
CA GLY A 173 19.27 8.39 -16.99
C GLY A 173 19.74 7.29 -16.05
N MET A 174 19.63 6.02 -16.47
CA MET A 174 19.96 4.83 -15.68
C MET A 174 21.20 4.12 -16.24
N THR A 175 21.88 3.40 -15.38
CA THR A 175 22.86 2.38 -15.80
C THR A 175 22.15 1.11 -16.26
N ALA A 176 22.83 0.26 -17.02
CA ALA A 176 22.29 -1.03 -17.42
C ALA A 176 21.94 -1.94 -16.21
N ALA A 177 22.69 -1.83 -15.12
CA ALA A 177 22.43 -2.59 -13.89
C ALA A 177 21.17 -2.11 -13.17
N GLU A 178 20.92 -0.80 -13.11
CA GLU A 178 19.70 -0.23 -12.53
C GLU A 178 18.47 -0.56 -13.37
N PHE A 179 18.61 -0.53 -14.68
CA PHE A 179 17.52 -0.78 -15.62
C PHE A 179 17.11 -2.26 -15.64
N ASN A 180 18.08 -3.18 -15.73
CA ASN A 180 17.84 -4.63 -15.87
C ASN A 180 18.04 -5.42 -14.55
N GLY A 181 18.06 -4.74 -13.40
CA GLY A 181 18.26 -5.37 -12.09
C GLY A 181 17.14 -6.36 -11.71
N LEU A 182 17.24 -6.95 -10.52
CA LEU A 182 16.20 -7.81 -9.94
C LEU A 182 15.73 -7.20 -8.61
N PRO A 183 14.51 -6.64 -8.56
CA PRO A 183 13.54 -6.50 -9.67
C PRO A 183 14.01 -5.49 -10.73
N PRO A 184 13.51 -5.58 -11.97
CA PRO A 184 13.82 -4.61 -13.01
C PRO A 184 13.27 -3.22 -12.66
N SER A 185 13.83 -2.17 -13.27
CA SER A 185 13.24 -0.82 -13.14
C SER A 185 11.80 -0.81 -13.63
N LYS A 186 11.01 0.13 -13.13
CA LYS A 186 9.61 0.24 -13.53
C LYS A 186 9.48 0.63 -15.02
N GLU A 187 10.42 1.42 -15.54
CA GLU A 187 10.52 1.74 -16.96
C GLU A 187 10.74 0.48 -17.80
N LYS A 188 11.65 -0.39 -17.36
CA LYS A 188 11.91 -1.68 -18.03
C LYS A 188 10.69 -2.58 -18.00
N ALA A 189 10.05 -2.73 -16.84
CA ALA A 189 8.83 -3.54 -16.70
C ALA A 189 7.70 -3.05 -17.61
N PHE A 190 7.53 -1.73 -17.72
CA PHE A 190 6.55 -1.13 -18.63
C PHE A 190 6.89 -1.40 -20.11
N LEU A 191 8.16 -1.28 -20.50
CA LEU A 191 8.59 -1.58 -21.86
C LEU A 191 8.45 -3.06 -22.21
N ASP A 192 8.69 -3.96 -21.25
CA ASP A 192 8.43 -5.40 -21.41
C ASP A 192 6.94 -5.70 -21.62
N LYS A 193 6.07 -5.00 -20.87
CA LYS A 193 4.61 -5.05 -21.09
C LYS A 193 4.26 -4.64 -22.52
N ILE A 194 4.83 -3.53 -23.03
CA ILE A 194 4.65 -3.07 -24.42
C ILE A 194 5.16 -4.11 -25.43
N ALA A 195 6.37 -4.64 -25.23
CA ALA A 195 6.98 -5.66 -26.08
C ALA A 195 6.21 -7.00 -26.04
N GLY A 196 5.45 -7.26 -24.97
CA GLY A 196 4.74 -8.53 -24.75
C GLY A 196 5.62 -9.69 -24.36
N LYS A 197 6.86 -9.42 -23.95
CA LYS A 197 7.85 -10.38 -23.48
C LYS A 197 8.87 -9.70 -22.56
N GLU A 198 9.52 -10.47 -21.72
CA GLU A 198 10.73 -9.99 -21.05
C GLU A 198 11.82 -9.75 -22.10
N THR A 199 12.30 -8.52 -22.18
CA THR A 199 13.34 -8.14 -23.13
C THR A 199 14.72 -8.29 -22.48
N GLY A 200 15.71 -8.74 -23.27
CA GLY A 200 17.08 -9.00 -22.84
C GLY A 200 18.09 -8.13 -23.59
N PRO A 201 19.40 -8.34 -23.30
CA PRO A 201 20.46 -7.66 -24.01
C PRO A 201 20.39 -7.95 -25.53
N GLY A 202 20.35 -6.90 -26.34
CA GLY A 202 20.26 -7.02 -27.81
C GLY A 202 18.82 -6.99 -28.38
N ASP A 203 17.79 -7.03 -27.54
CA ASP A 203 16.43 -6.77 -28.00
C ASP A 203 16.25 -5.29 -28.35
N ILE A 204 15.36 -5.03 -29.30
CA ILE A 204 15.01 -3.69 -29.77
C ILE A 204 13.50 -3.50 -29.60
N LEU A 205 13.14 -2.38 -28.98
CA LEU A 205 11.80 -1.84 -29.00
C LEU A 205 11.83 -0.49 -29.72
N SER A 206 11.28 -0.44 -30.91
CA SER A 206 11.32 0.77 -31.73
C SER A 206 10.27 1.79 -31.29
N ILE A 207 10.47 3.04 -31.67
CA ILE A 207 9.44 4.10 -31.50
C ILE A 207 8.13 3.69 -32.18
N LYS A 208 8.21 3.06 -33.35
CA LYS A 208 7.03 2.59 -34.09
C LYS A 208 6.25 1.54 -33.32
N ASP A 209 6.93 0.53 -32.76
CA ASP A 209 6.31 -0.52 -31.96
C ASP A 209 5.60 0.06 -30.73
N PHE A 210 6.24 1.00 -30.05
CA PHE A 210 5.64 1.71 -28.92
C PHE A 210 4.39 2.49 -29.33
N LEU A 211 4.46 3.31 -30.39
CA LEU A 211 3.34 4.13 -30.84
C LEU A 211 2.14 3.30 -31.33
N GLN A 212 2.40 2.14 -31.92
CA GLN A 212 1.38 1.20 -32.43
C GLN A 212 0.84 0.25 -31.39
N SER A 213 1.46 0.15 -30.21
CA SER A 213 1.01 -0.76 -29.16
C SER A 213 -0.35 -0.32 -28.60
N ASP A 214 -1.22 -1.30 -28.37
CA ASP A 214 -2.49 -1.18 -27.64
C ASP A 214 -2.37 -1.44 -26.14
N LYS A 215 -1.16 -1.80 -25.68
CA LYS A 215 -0.87 -2.14 -24.27
C LYS A 215 -0.52 -0.94 -23.38
N LYS A 216 -0.60 0.27 -23.94
CA LYS A 216 -0.40 1.54 -23.25
C LYS A 216 -1.73 2.25 -23.02
N SER A 217 -1.73 3.27 -22.19
CA SER A 217 -2.94 4.03 -21.85
C SER A 217 -3.38 4.97 -22.98
N SER A 218 -2.43 5.51 -23.74
CA SER A 218 -2.74 6.33 -24.92
C SER A 218 -3.18 5.47 -26.12
N PRO A 219 -3.99 6.02 -27.04
CA PRO A 219 -4.43 5.29 -28.22
C PRO A 219 -3.27 4.81 -29.09
N ALA A 220 -3.42 3.61 -29.65
CA ALA A 220 -2.51 3.09 -30.67
C ALA A 220 -2.57 3.94 -31.95
N MET A 221 -1.41 4.34 -32.45
CA MET A 221 -1.31 5.09 -33.71
C MET A 221 -1.24 4.11 -34.89
N SER A 222 -1.90 4.44 -35.99
CA SER A 222 -1.89 3.64 -37.22
C SER A 222 -1.33 4.43 -38.41
N GLY A 223 -0.97 3.72 -39.48
CA GLY A 223 -0.50 4.36 -40.70
C GLY A 223 0.90 5.00 -40.60
N LEU A 224 1.73 4.57 -39.66
CA LEU A 224 3.07 5.12 -39.46
C LEU A 224 4.03 4.62 -40.55
N GLU A 225 4.78 5.55 -41.16
CA GLU A 225 5.91 5.23 -42.04
C GLU A 225 7.10 4.73 -41.18
N ASN A 226 8.11 4.08 -41.78
CA ASN A 226 9.31 3.65 -41.05
C ASN A 226 10.27 4.78 -40.75
N LYS A 227 10.20 5.84 -41.58
CA LYS A 227 11.05 7.02 -41.45
C LYS A 227 10.35 8.30 -41.90
N TYR A 228 10.75 9.41 -41.32
CA TYR A 228 10.26 10.75 -41.66
C TYR A 228 11.45 11.67 -41.88
N ALA A 229 11.48 12.30 -43.06
CA ALA A 229 12.50 13.28 -43.42
C ALA A 229 11.93 14.66 -43.34
N TYR A 230 12.78 15.65 -43.04
CA TYR A 230 12.44 17.05 -43.18
C TYR A 230 12.35 17.40 -44.68
N ASP A 231 11.21 17.89 -45.11
CA ASP A 231 10.98 18.41 -46.45
C ASP A 231 10.31 19.77 -46.34
N LYS A 232 10.94 20.79 -46.95
CA LYS A 232 10.41 22.17 -46.97
C LYS A 232 9.06 22.25 -47.65
N ASN A 233 8.81 21.44 -48.68
CA ASN A 233 7.60 21.48 -49.50
C ASN A 233 6.51 20.50 -49.01
N ASN A 234 6.89 19.46 -48.23
CA ASN A 234 5.98 18.47 -47.69
C ASN A 234 6.44 18.08 -46.29
N ASN A 235 6.00 18.85 -45.32
CA ASN A 235 6.44 18.70 -43.92
C ASN A 235 5.83 17.47 -43.24
N LYS A 236 6.08 16.27 -43.77
CA LYS A 236 5.64 15.01 -43.18
C LYS A 236 6.17 14.81 -41.73
N LEU A 237 7.42 15.22 -41.48
CA LEU A 237 8.03 15.15 -40.16
C LEU A 237 7.30 16.07 -39.16
N GLY A 238 6.98 17.30 -39.56
CA GLY A 238 6.22 18.22 -38.71
C GLY A 238 4.80 17.74 -38.45
N HIS A 239 4.16 17.13 -39.44
CA HIS A 239 2.85 16.51 -39.25
C HIS A 239 2.92 15.32 -38.27
N PHE A 240 3.91 14.46 -38.41
CA PHE A 240 4.14 13.34 -37.48
C PHE A 240 4.40 13.84 -36.07
N ALA A 241 5.23 14.86 -35.88
CA ALA A 241 5.47 15.48 -34.58
C ALA A 241 4.18 16.06 -33.97
N GLY A 242 3.32 16.67 -34.79
CA GLY A 242 1.99 17.11 -34.36
C GLY A 242 1.12 15.95 -33.89
N MET A 243 1.04 14.88 -34.65
CA MET A 243 0.27 13.67 -34.27
C MET A 243 0.75 13.07 -32.94
N VAL A 244 2.07 12.95 -32.72
CA VAL A 244 2.64 12.49 -31.46
C VAL A 244 2.28 13.43 -30.31
N GLY A 245 2.31 14.74 -30.55
CA GLY A 245 1.88 15.76 -29.59
C GLY A 245 0.40 15.65 -29.23
N ASP A 246 -0.45 15.41 -30.22
CA ASP A 246 -1.90 15.28 -29.99
C ASP A 246 -2.28 14.04 -29.18
N VAL A 247 -1.51 12.96 -29.30
CA VAL A 247 -1.69 11.74 -28.47
C VAL A 247 -1.15 11.94 -27.04
N SER A 248 -0.05 12.70 -26.88
CA SER A 248 0.57 12.88 -25.56
C SER A 248 -0.11 13.92 -24.67
N ARG A 249 -0.84 14.91 -25.24
CA ARG A 249 -1.53 15.95 -24.46
C ARG A 249 -2.62 15.39 -23.53
N PRO A 250 -3.59 14.58 -24.03
CA PRO A 250 -4.60 13.98 -23.16
C PRO A 250 -3.99 13.13 -22.07
N LEU A 251 -2.86 12.45 -22.34
CA LEU A 251 -2.15 11.67 -21.34
C LEU A 251 -1.62 12.55 -20.20
N ASN A 252 -1.07 13.72 -20.52
CA ASN A 252 -0.61 14.68 -19.52
C ASN A 252 -1.79 15.21 -18.66
N ASP A 253 -2.94 15.45 -19.27
CA ASP A 253 -4.14 15.88 -18.55
C ASP A 253 -4.62 14.76 -17.59
N THR A 254 -4.59 13.52 -18.04
CA THR A 254 -4.90 12.34 -17.21
C THR A 254 -3.93 12.19 -16.03
N VAL A 255 -2.63 12.42 -16.25
CA VAL A 255 -1.63 12.42 -15.16
C VAL A 255 -1.95 13.48 -14.11
N ASN A 256 -2.32 14.69 -14.52
CA ASN A 256 -2.70 15.77 -13.60
C ASN A 256 -3.98 15.43 -12.81
N GLU A 257 -4.99 14.87 -13.48
CA GLU A 257 -6.23 14.44 -12.86
C GLU A 257 -5.96 13.33 -11.82
N LYS A 258 -5.20 12.30 -12.20
CA LYS A 258 -4.84 11.18 -11.28
C LYS A 258 -3.99 11.67 -10.11
N SER A 259 -3.11 12.65 -10.31
CA SER A 259 -2.35 13.28 -9.22
C SER A 259 -3.27 13.98 -8.22
N THR A 260 -4.30 14.66 -8.71
CA THR A 260 -5.31 15.29 -7.85
C THR A 260 -6.10 14.24 -7.09
N GLN A 261 -6.57 13.19 -7.75
CA GLN A 261 -7.26 12.06 -7.11
C GLN A 261 -6.41 11.38 -6.04
N LEU A 262 -5.09 11.20 -6.29
CA LEU A 262 -4.17 10.63 -5.32
C LEU A 262 -4.05 11.50 -4.06
N ASN A 263 -3.99 12.81 -4.23
CA ASN A 263 -3.95 13.75 -3.11
C ASN A 263 -5.25 13.72 -2.28
N GLU A 264 -6.40 13.69 -2.95
CA GLU A 264 -7.71 13.61 -2.29
C GLU A 264 -7.84 12.31 -1.49
N ILE A 265 -7.52 11.17 -2.09
CA ILE A 265 -7.63 9.86 -1.43
C ILE A 265 -6.61 9.72 -0.29
N SER A 266 -5.42 10.32 -0.44
CA SER A 266 -4.40 10.36 0.63
C SER A 266 -4.90 11.17 1.83
N ASN A 267 -5.61 12.27 1.60
CA ASN A 267 -6.22 13.07 2.67
C ASN A 267 -7.34 12.29 3.37
N ILE A 268 -8.17 11.57 2.63
CA ILE A 268 -9.23 10.70 3.19
C ILE A 268 -8.59 9.59 4.03
N TYR A 269 -7.55 8.93 3.52
CA TYR A 269 -6.81 7.89 4.24
C TYR A 269 -6.24 8.40 5.57
N ASN A 270 -5.55 9.54 5.55
CA ASN A 270 -5.01 10.16 6.76
C ASN A 270 -6.10 10.54 7.76
N SER A 271 -7.22 11.12 7.28
CA SER A 271 -8.38 11.46 8.13
C SER A 271 -9.02 10.22 8.75
N SER A 272 -9.09 9.10 8.01
CA SER A 272 -9.62 7.84 8.52
C SER A 272 -8.71 7.25 9.60
N ILE A 273 -7.39 7.31 9.43
CA ILE A 273 -6.41 6.91 10.47
C ILE A 273 -6.55 7.78 11.71
N GLU A 274 -6.66 9.11 11.56
CA GLU A 274 -6.85 10.01 12.69
C GLU A 274 -8.15 9.71 13.43
N ALA A 275 -9.26 9.49 12.71
CA ALA A 275 -10.55 9.14 13.31
C ALA A 275 -10.45 7.83 14.10
N LEU A 276 -9.82 6.80 13.55
CA LEU A 276 -9.58 5.52 14.23
C LEU A 276 -8.72 5.72 15.48
N THR A 277 -7.64 6.49 15.38
CA THR A 277 -6.75 6.79 16.51
C THR A 277 -7.50 7.52 17.63
N ARG A 278 -8.31 8.53 17.29
CA ARG A 278 -9.13 9.28 18.27
C ARG A 278 -10.21 8.39 18.91
N PHE A 279 -10.81 7.49 18.14
CA PHE A 279 -11.78 6.54 18.68
C PHE A 279 -11.12 5.62 19.71
N ILE A 280 -9.94 5.07 19.37
CA ILE A 280 -9.13 4.25 20.27
C ILE A 280 -8.78 5.03 21.56
N GLN A 281 -8.34 6.27 21.44
CA GLN A 281 -8.02 7.11 22.60
C GLN A 281 -9.24 7.39 23.50
N LYS A 282 -10.41 7.61 22.91
CA LYS A 282 -11.64 7.80 23.69
C LYS A 282 -12.09 6.54 24.40
N LEU A 283 -11.97 5.39 23.76
CA LEU A 283 -12.22 4.10 24.43
C LEU A 283 -11.31 3.90 25.63
N ASP A 284 -10.01 4.24 25.47
CA ASP A 284 -9.05 4.18 26.57
C ASP A 284 -9.45 5.08 27.75
N THR A 285 -9.86 6.33 27.48
CA THR A 285 -10.32 7.24 28.51
C THR A 285 -11.54 6.69 29.24
N LEU A 286 -12.52 6.16 28.50
CA LEU A 286 -13.72 5.53 29.10
C LEU A 286 -13.36 4.33 29.98
N LEU A 287 -12.41 3.50 29.54
CA LEU A 287 -11.95 2.35 30.33
C LEU A 287 -11.19 2.79 31.61
N GLN A 288 -10.41 3.89 31.53
CA GLN A 288 -9.76 4.46 32.71
C GLN A 288 -10.77 5.03 33.71
N ASP A 289 -11.77 5.76 33.24
CA ASP A 289 -12.83 6.33 34.10
C ASP A 289 -13.64 5.23 34.79
N LEU A 290 -13.96 4.14 34.06
CA LEU A 290 -14.63 2.97 34.62
C LEU A 290 -13.75 2.24 35.65
N SER A 291 -12.45 2.12 35.39
CA SER A 291 -11.53 1.44 36.33
C SER A 291 -11.21 2.28 37.57
N GLY A 292 -11.29 3.59 37.48
CA GLY A 292 -11.09 4.52 38.59
C GLY A 292 -12.33 4.70 39.48
N SER A 293 -13.50 4.25 38.98
CA SER A 293 -14.78 4.32 39.70
C SER A 293 -15.10 3.05 40.50
N ILE A 294 -14.23 2.04 40.46
CA ILE A 294 -14.30 0.76 41.19
C ILE A 294 -13.20 0.76 42.27
#